data_3c2c94852e0fd787227908ef25914c43
#
_entry.id   3c2c94852e0fd787227908ef25914c43
#
_cell.length_a   1.000
_cell.length_b   1.000
_cell.length_c   1.000
_cell.angle_alpha   90.00
_cell.angle_beta   90.00
_cell.angle_gamma   90.00
#
_symmetry.space_group_name_H-M   'P 1'
#
loop_
_entity.id
_entity.type
_entity.pdbx_description
1 polymer ?
#
loop_
_entity_poly.entity_id
_entity_poly.type
_entity_poly.pdbx_seq_one_letter_code
_entity_poly.pdbx_strand_id
1 'polypeptide(L)'
;MKCPYCGYSESKVIDSRPADEGASIRRRRECLSCSKRFTTYETVESLPMVVVKKDGSRQSFERRKVLGGMIRACEKRPVPLAELEKIAEEIEQDLQNSMEREISTETIGERVMERLRAVDQVAYVRFASVYRQFKDIDTFMAELNKLLAEK
;
A
#
# COMPACT_ATOMS: atom_id res chain seq x y z
N MET A 1 11.35 22.37 -18.01
CA MET A 1 9.98 22.06 -18.51
C MET A 1 9.69 22.96 -19.70
N LYS A 2 9.22 22.39 -20.80
CA LYS A 2 8.95 23.14 -22.05
C LYS A 2 7.82 24.16 -21.84
N CYS A 3 7.99 25.34 -22.40
CA CYS A 3 6.97 26.37 -22.39
C CYS A 3 5.76 25.95 -23.24
N PRO A 4 4.51 26.00 -22.70
CA PRO A 4 3.32 25.60 -23.45
C PRO A 4 2.96 26.58 -24.59
N TYR A 5 3.57 27.76 -24.62
CA TYR A 5 3.27 28.79 -25.63
C TYR A 5 4.24 28.82 -26.80
N CYS A 6 5.53 28.58 -26.56
CA CYS A 6 6.56 28.68 -27.61
C CYS A 6 7.44 27.42 -27.73
N GLY A 7 7.26 26.42 -26.87
CA GLY A 7 8.04 25.18 -26.93
C GLY A 7 9.46 25.26 -26.39
N TYR A 8 9.93 26.43 -25.94
CA TYR A 8 11.28 26.60 -25.42
C TYR A 8 11.51 25.74 -24.18
N SER A 9 12.70 25.12 -24.07
CA SER A 9 12.99 24.08 -23.07
C SER A 9 13.20 24.60 -21.65
N GLU A 10 13.54 25.88 -21.48
CA GLU A 10 13.93 26.44 -20.20
C GLU A 10 12.93 27.46 -19.67
N SER A 11 12.73 27.39 -18.36
CA SER A 11 11.88 28.32 -17.61
C SER A 11 12.43 28.52 -16.21
N LYS A 12 12.27 29.70 -15.65
CA LYS A 12 12.56 29.97 -14.23
C LYS A 12 11.31 29.85 -13.37
N VAL A 13 11.48 29.42 -12.14
CA VAL A 13 10.42 29.42 -11.12
C VAL A 13 10.37 30.81 -10.48
N ILE A 14 9.19 31.44 -10.49
CA ILE A 14 8.99 32.75 -9.90
C ILE A 14 8.42 32.64 -8.49
N ASP A 15 7.53 31.65 -8.28
CA ASP A 15 6.84 31.42 -7.02
C ASP A 15 6.57 29.92 -6.81
N SER A 16 6.65 29.46 -5.56
CA SER A 16 6.36 28.10 -5.14
C SER A 16 5.53 28.12 -3.88
N ARG A 17 4.39 27.43 -3.90
CA ARG A 17 3.49 27.32 -2.74
C ARG A 17 2.98 25.91 -2.60
N PRO A 18 2.81 25.41 -1.34
CA PRO A 18 2.10 24.17 -1.14
C PRO A 18 0.64 24.31 -1.61
N ALA A 19 0.11 23.24 -2.19
CA ALA A 19 -1.28 23.10 -2.61
C ALA A 19 -1.81 21.76 -2.12
N ASP A 20 -3.13 21.56 -2.15
CA ASP A 20 -3.79 20.33 -1.73
C ASP A 20 -3.35 19.87 -0.33
N GLU A 21 -3.43 20.78 0.66
CA GLU A 21 -3.01 20.52 2.05
C GLU A 21 -1.56 20.02 2.22
N GLY A 22 -0.69 20.35 1.25
CA GLY A 22 0.71 19.92 1.23
C GLY A 22 0.99 18.69 0.37
N ALA A 23 -0.02 18.05 -0.21
CA ALA A 23 0.15 16.89 -1.09
C ALA A 23 0.74 17.25 -2.47
N SER A 24 0.71 18.53 -2.85
CA SER A 24 1.30 19.03 -4.09
C SER A 24 2.02 20.36 -3.90
N ILE A 25 2.91 20.70 -4.84
CA ILE A 25 3.57 21.99 -4.90
C ILE A 25 3.13 22.69 -6.19
N ARG A 26 2.45 23.84 -6.03
CA ARG A 26 2.14 24.72 -7.14
C ARG A 26 3.31 25.63 -7.43
N ARG A 27 3.84 25.57 -8.67
CA ARG A 27 4.94 26.44 -9.12
C ARG A 27 4.48 27.36 -10.24
N ARG A 28 4.71 28.67 -10.06
CA ARG A 28 4.53 29.65 -11.11
C ARG A 28 5.86 29.83 -11.84
N ARG A 29 5.85 29.62 -13.14
CA ARG A 29 7.05 29.66 -14.01
C ARG A 29 6.94 30.76 -15.04
N GLU A 30 8.11 31.27 -15.48
CA GLU A 30 8.22 32.22 -16.56
C GLU A 30 9.20 31.67 -17.61
N CYS A 31 8.77 31.65 -18.85
CA CYS A 31 9.60 31.21 -19.97
C CYS A 31 10.76 32.19 -20.21
N LEU A 32 11.98 31.66 -20.38
CA LEU A 32 13.16 32.51 -20.65
C LEU A 32 13.20 33.11 -22.07
N SER A 33 12.42 32.50 -22.99
CA SER A 33 12.37 32.99 -24.39
C SER A 33 11.22 33.98 -24.62
N CYS A 34 9.98 33.61 -24.31
CA CYS A 34 8.81 34.43 -24.62
C CYS A 34 8.23 35.19 -23.42
N SER A 35 8.86 35.10 -22.25
CA SER A 35 8.46 35.76 -21.00
C SER A 35 7.01 35.48 -20.52
N LYS A 36 6.29 34.57 -21.18
CA LYS A 36 4.97 34.19 -20.77
C LYS A 36 5.03 33.33 -19.52
N ARG A 37 4.02 33.51 -18.64
CA ARG A 37 3.93 32.82 -17.38
C ARG A 37 2.94 31.65 -17.48
N PHE A 38 3.31 30.54 -16.84
CA PHE A 38 2.46 29.35 -16.72
C PHE A 38 2.60 28.71 -15.35
N THR A 39 1.63 27.94 -14.96
CA THR A 39 1.60 27.25 -13.66
C THR A 39 1.78 25.75 -13.88
N THR A 40 2.57 25.13 -13.01
CA THR A 40 2.77 23.68 -12.96
C THR A 40 2.50 23.19 -11.56
N TYR A 41 2.06 21.95 -11.45
CA TYR A 41 1.91 21.24 -10.20
C TYR A 41 2.91 20.10 -10.17
N GLU A 42 3.62 19.98 -9.05
CA GLU A 42 4.50 18.87 -8.76
C GLU A 42 3.79 18.02 -7.72
N THR A 43 3.51 16.77 -8.06
CA THR A 43 2.84 15.79 -7.20
C THR A 43 3.72 14.56 -7.07
N VAL A 44 3.61 13.86 -5.95
CA VAL A 44 4.27 12.56 -5.82
C VAL A 44 3.60 11.58 -6.78
N GLU A 45 4.39 10.93 -7.62
CA GLU A 45 3.88 9.91 -8.52
C GLU A 45 3.47 8.68 -7.72
N SER A 46 2.17 8.37 -7.70
CA SER A 46 1.66 7.11 -7.17
C SER A 46 1.54 6.11 -8.31
N LEU A 47 2.46 5.16 -8.37
CA LEU A 47 2.36 4.07 -9.33
C LEU A 47 1.26 3.11 -8.87
N PRO A 48 0.30 2.74 -9.75
CA PRO A 48 -0.69 1.75 -9.41
C PRO A 48 -0.02 0.39 -9.16
N MET A 49 -0.22 -0.16 -7.97
CA MET A 49 0.24 -1.51 -7.64
C MET A 49 -0.73 -2.54 -8.21
N VAL A 50 -0.19 -3.56 -8.86
CA VAL A 50 -0.93 -4.68 -9.42
C VAL A 50 -0.73 -5.91 -8.56
N VAL A 51 -1.82 -6.54 -8.16
CA VAL A 51 -1.81 -7.81 -7.42
C VAL A 51 -1.96 -8.95 -8.39
N VAL A 52 -0.99 -9.87 -8.36
CA VAL A 52 -1.02 -11.12 -9.12
C VAL A 52 -1.61 -12.22 -8.23
N LYS A 53 -2.72 -12.81 -8.67
CA LYS A 53 -3.38 -13.90 -7.96
C LYS A 53 -2.74 -15.25 -8.29
N LYS A 54 -3.08 -16.29 -7.49
CA LYS A 54 -2.62 -17.68 -7.70
C LYS A 54 -2.97 -18.26 -9.08
N ASP A 55 -4.09 -17.81 -9.68
CA ASP A 55 -4.52 -18.20 -11.02
C ASP A 55 -3.84 -17.39 -12.14
N GLY A 56 -2.89 -16.50 -11.80
CA GLY A 56 -2.19 -15.62 -12.73
C GLY A 56 -2.97 -14.37 -13.12
N SER A 57 -4.21 -14.19 -12.67
CA SER A 57 -5.00 -12.99 -12.96
C SER A 57 -4.42 -11.77 -12.21
N ARG A 58 -4.59 -10.60 -12.83
CA ARG A 58 -4.08 -9.32 -12.32
C ARG A 58 -5.24 -8.41 -11.93
N GLN A 59 -5.12 -7.75 -10.79
CA GLN A 59 -6.06 -6.72 -10.36
C GLN A 59 -5.33 -5.60 -9.63
N SER A 60 -5.93 -4.42 -9.57
CA SER A 60 -5.38 -3.33 -8.77
C SER A 60 -5.38 -3.69 -7.28
N PHE A 61 -4.35 -3.25 -6.55
CA PHE A 61 -4.33 -3.37 -5.10
C PHE A 61 -5.49 -2.55 -4.50
N GLU A 62 -6.20 -3.15 -3.56
CA GLU A 62 -7.28 -2.51 -2.84
C GLU A 62 -7.11 -2.73 -1.33
N ARG A 63 -6.73 -1.69 -0.59
CA ARG A 63 -6.58 -1.72 0.87
C ARG A 63 -7.82 -2.28 1.57
N ARG A 64 -9.02 -1.97 1.06
CA ARG A 64 -10.29 -2.48 1.63
C ARG A 64 -10.39 -4.00 1.62
N LYS A 65 -9.79 -4.70 0.67
CA LYS A 65 -9.78 -6.17 0.61
C LYS A 65 -8.89 -6.75 1.70
N VAL A 66 -7.73 -6.13 1.94
CA VAL A 66 -6.82 -6.51 3.02
C VAL A 66 -7.48 -6.29 4.38
N LEU A 67 -8.03 -5.10 4.60
CA LEU A 67 -8.75 -4.74 5.82
C LEU A 67 -9.94 -5.70 6.06
N GLY A 68 -10.75 -5.99 5.05
CA GLY A 68 -11.88 -6.91 5.16
C GLY A 68 -11.48 -8.34 5.53
N GLY A 69 -10.30 -8.79 5.10
CA GLY A 69 -9.71 -10.07 5.52
C GLY A 69 -9.34 -10.09 7.00
N MET A 70 -8.69 -9.02 7.47
CA MET A 70 -8.32 -8.87 8.88
C MET A 70 -9.53 -8.72 9.80
N ILE A 71 -10.54 -7.94 9.42
CA ILE A 71 -11.80 -7.80 10.18
C ILE A 71 -12.45 -9.17 10.41
N ARG A 72 -12.57 -9.99 9.36
CA ARG A 72 -13.13 -11.35 9.49
C ARG A 72 -12.33 -12.25 10.41
N ALA A 73 -11.01 -12.17 10.36
CA ALA A 73 -10.15 -12.94 11.26
C ALA A 73 -10.27 -12.48 12.72
N CYS A 74 -10.47 -11.18 12.95
CA CYS A 74 -10.62 -10.56 14.27
C CYS A 74 -12.07 -10.56 14.80
N GLU A 75 -13.02 -11.17 14.10
CA GLU A 75 -14.41 -11.21 14.56
C GLU A 75 -14.53 -11.81 15.96
N LYS A 76 -15.23 -11.09 16.87
CA LYS A 76 -15.35 -11.43 18.31
C LYS A 76 -14.02 -11.46 19.07
N ARG A 77 -12.98 -10.80 18.56
CA ARG A 77 -11.72 -10.56 19.28
C ARG A 77 -11.65 -9.10 19.75
N PRO A 78 -10.95 -8.83 20.87
CA PRO A 78 -10.83 -7.47 21.43
C PRO A 78 -9.77 -6.64 20.66
N VAL A 79 -9.87 -6.59 19.34
CA VAL A 79 -8.98 -5.82 18.47
C VAL A 79 -9.77 -4.65 17.90
N PRO A 80 -9.37 -3.39 18.21
CA PRO A 80 -10.05 -2.20 17.70
C PRO A 80 -9.96 -2.09 16.17
N LEU A 81 -11.03 -1.62 15.52
CA LEU A 81 -11.04 -1.40 14.08
C LEU A 81 -9.93 -0.42 13.65
N ALA A 82 -9.70 0.63 14.43
CA ALA A 82 -8.67 1.63 14.16
C ALA A 82 -7.25 1.02 14.09
N GLU A 83 -6.97 -0.02 14.86
CA GLU A 83 -5.70 -0.76 14.80
C GLU A 83 -5.58 -1.55 13.50
N LEU A 84 -6.65 -2.20 13.05
CA LEU A 84 -6.68 -2.91 11.78
C LEU A 84 -6.55 -1.97 10.58
N GLU A 85 -7.16 -0.79 10.63
CA GLU A 85 -7.04 0.26 9.62
C GLU A 85 -5.60 0.76 9.52
N LYS A 86 -4.95 1.00 10.66
CA LYS A 86 -3.55 1.39 10.73
C LYS A 86 -2.63 0.33 10.12
N ILE A 87 -2.85 -0.94 10.47
CA ILE A 87 -2.08 -2.06 9.90
C ILE A 87 -2.26 -2.14 8.38
N ALA A 88 -3.49 -1.97 7.88
CA ALA A 88 -3.75 -1.99 6.45
C ALA A 88 -3.04 -0.85 5.71
N GLU A 89 -2.98 0.33 6.33
CA GLU A 89 -2.25 1.48 5.81
C GLU A 89 -0.73 1.26 5.81
N GLU A 90 -0.18 0.74 6.89
CA GLU A 90 1.25 0.39 6.98
C GLU A 90 1.65 -0.64 5.93
N ILE A 91 0.83 -1.68 5.70
CA ILE A 91 1.07 -2.67 4.66
C ILE A 91 1.06 -2.02 3.28
N GLU A 92 0.09 -1.14 2.99
CA GLU A 92 0.03 -0.40 1.73
C GLU A 92 1.29 0.45 1.51
N GLN A 93 1.74 1.17 2.54
CA GLN A 93 2.97 1.98 2.49
C GLN A 93 4.22 1.13 2.28
N ASP A 94 4.35 0.01 2.99
CA ASP A 94 5.47 -0.93 2.84
C ASP A 94 5.55 -1.48 1.41
N LEU A 95 4.39 -1.81 0.83
CA LEU A 95 4.30 -2.31 -0.54
C LEU A 95 4.65 -1.21 -1.56
N GLN A 96 4.19 0.02 -1.35
CA GLN A 96 4.56 1.16 -2.21
C GLN A 96 6.07 1.46 -2.15
N ASN A 97 6.66 1.38 -0.95
CA ASN A 97 8.09 1.62 -0.74
C ASN A 97 8.99 0.54 -1.34
N SER A 98 8.46 -0.68 -1.58
CA SER A 98 9.22 -1.74 -2.25
C SER A 98 9.50 -1.45 -3.73
N MET A 99 8.82 -0.46 -4.31
CA MET A 99 8.88 -0.08 -5.73
C MET A 99 8.54 -1.22 -6.70
N GLU A 100 8.00 -2.32 -6.21
CA GLU A 100 7.53 -3.43 -7.02
C GLU A 100 6.17 -3.07 -7.64
N ARG A 101 6.08 -3.19 -8.97
CA ARG A 101 4.83 -2.90 -9.70
C ARG A 101 3.83 -4.05 -9.61
N GLU A 102 4.31 -5.27 -9.51
CA GLU A 102 3.51 -6.48 -9.39
C GLU A 102 3.83 -7.18 -8.07
N ILE A 103 2.82 -7.42 -7.25
CA ILE A 103 2.95 -8.02 -5.93
C ILE A 103 2.04 -9.25 -5.88
N SER A 104 2.56 -10.38 -5.42
CA SER A 104 1.75 -11.58 -5.30
C SER A 104 0.77 -11.50 -4.12
N THR A 105 -0.35 -12.23 -4.23
CA THR A 105 -1.26 -12.40 -3.08
C THR A 105 -0.56 -13.06 -1.90
N GLU A 106 0.43 -13.92 -2.17
CA GLU A 106 1.26 -14.57 -1.14
C GLU A 106 2.04 -13.54 -0.32
N THR A 107 2.71 -12.59 -0.99
CA THR A 107 3.46 -11.54 -0.31
C THR A 107 2.56 -10.68 0.59
N ILE A 108 1.38 -10.31 0.09
CA ILE A 108 0.41 -9.52 0.87
C ILE A 108 -0.05 -10.30 2.10
N GLY A 109 -0.38 -11.58 1.92
CA GLY A 109 -0.87 -12.41 3.02
C GLY A 109 0.18 -12.68 4.08
N GLU A 110 1.45 -12.90 3.70
CA GLU A 110 2.54 -13.05 4.68
C GLU A 110 2.71 -11.78 5.52
N ARG A 111 2.63 -10.58 4.91
CA ARG A 111 2.67 -9.32 5.66
C ARG A 111 1.49 -9.17 6.61
N VAL A 112 0.27 -9.55 6.19
CA VAL A 112 -0.91 -9.53 7.05
C VAL A 112 -0.73 -10.50 8.22
N MET A 113 -0.24 -11.71 7.98
CA MET A 113 0.00 -12.70 9.01
C MET A 113 1.04 -12.24 10.03
N GLU A 114 2.14 -11.64 9.57
CA GLU A 114 3.17 -11.08 10.44
C GLU A 114 2.60 -10.02 11.40
N ARG A 115 1.78 -9.10 10.89
CA ARG A 115 1.14 -8.06 11.71
C ARG A 115 0.09 -8.64 12.67
N LEU A 116 -0.80 -9.53 12.18
CA LEU A 116 -1.82 -10.14 13.02
C LEU A 116 -1.24 -10.98 14.15
N ARG A 117 -0.08 -11.61 13.94
CA ARG A 117 0.62 -12.39 14.95
C ARG A 117 1.00 -11.54 16.18
N ALA A 118 1.41 -10.29 15.95
CA ALA A 118 1.74 -9.36 17.02
C ALA A 118 0.52 -8.82 17.77
N VAL A 119 -0.64 -8.74 17.10
CA VAL A 119 -1.86 -8.16 17.65
C VAL A 119 -2.72 -9.19 18.38
N ASP A 120 -3.03 -10.30 17.71
CA ASP A 120 -3.89 -11.37 18.26
C ASP A 120 -3.59 -12.72 17.61
N GLN A 121 -3.06 -13.65 18.40
CA GLN A 121 -2.67 -14.98 17.92
C GLN A 121 -3.83 -15.81 17.38
N VAL A 122 -5.05 -15.63 17.92
CA VAL A 122 -6.24 -16.34 17.42
C VAL A 122 -6.66 -15.79 16.07
N ALA A 123 -6.63 -14.47 15.89
CA ALA A 123 -6.86 -13.84 14.60
C ALA A 123 -5.83 -14.28 13.55
N TYR A 124 -4.55 -14.35 13.94
CA TYR A 124 -3.51 -14.93 13.10
C TYR A 124 -3.85 -16.33 12.60
N VAL A 125 -4.18 -17.25 13.52
CA VAL A 125 -4.52 -18.65 13.18
C VAL A 125 -5.72 -18.72 12.25
N ARG A 126 -6.77 -17.92 12.50
CA ARG A 126 -7.96 -17.84 11.64
C ARG A 126 -7.61 -17.33 10.24
N PHE A 127 -6.81 -16.29 10.16
CA PHE A 127 -6.37 -15.76 8.86
C PHE A 127 -5.52 -16.79 8.11
N ALA A 128 -4.54 -17.40 8.80
CA ALA A 128 -3.68 -18.42 8.24
C ALA A 128 -4.45 -19.65 7.75
N SER A 129 -5.51 -20.08 8.46
CA SER A 129 -6.33 -21.23 8.08
C SER A 129 -7.01 -21.05 6.71
N VAL A 130 -7.45 -19.83 6.41
CA VAL A 130 -8.06 -19.49 5.12
C VAL A 130 -7.01 -19.23 4.04
N TYR A 131 -5.95 -18.52 4.43
CA TYR A 131 -4.97 -18.00 3.49
C TYR A 131 -3.98 -19.07 3.00
N ARG A 132 -3.43 -19.89 3.92
CA ARG A 132 -2.46 -20.95 3.60
C ARG A 132 -3.10 -22.21 3.03
N GLN A 133 -4.43 -22.36 3.13
CA GLN A 133 -5.16 -23.53 2.63
C GLN A 133 -4.48 -24.84 3.06
N PHE A 134 -4.36 -25.06 4.37
CA PHE A 134 -3.75 -26.27 4.91
C PHE A 134 -4.38 -27.53 4.29
N LYS A 135 -3.54 -28.43 3.83
CA LYS A 135 -3.99 -29.67 3.16
C LYS A 135 -4.51 -30.71 4.13
N ASP A 136 -4.00 -30.68 5.35
CA ASP A 136 -4.31 -31.66 6.40
C ASP A 136 -4.17 -31.03 7.80
N ILE A 137 -4.60 -31.79 8.80
CA ILE A 137 -4.55 -31.38 10.21
C ILE A 137 -3.10 -31.30 10.71
N ASP A 138 -2.21 -32.16 10.23
CA ASP A 138 -0.83 -32.23 10.69
C ASP A 138 -0.07 -30.96 10.31
N THR A 139 -0.27 -30.47 9.09
CA THR A 139 0.31 -29.20 8.62
C THR A 139 -0.22 -28.00 9.44
N PHE A 140 -1.50 -28.02 9.80
CA PHE A 140 -2.10 -27.00 10.65
C PHE A 140 -1.54 -27.06 12.09
N MET A 141 -1.41 -28.27 12.66
CA MET A 141 -0.82 -28.47 13.99
C MET A 141 0.65 -28.03 14.05
N ALA A 142 1.42 -28.26 12.99
CA ALA A 142 2.80 -27.79 12.91
C ALA A 142 2.89 -26.26 12.98
N GLU A 143 1.95 -25.53 12.36
CA GLU A 143 1.88 -24.08 12.46
C GLU A 143 1.52 -23.59 13.87
N LEU A 144 0.57 -24.26 14.53
CA LEU A 144 0.22 -23.97 15.92
C LEU A 144 1.41 -24.21 16.87
N ASN A 145 2.14 -25.30 16.67
CA ASN A 145 3.31 -25.63 17.49
C ASN A 145 4.43 -24.59 17.35
N LYS A 146 4.63 -24.01 16.15
CA LYS A 146 5.57 -22.88 15.96
C LYS A 146 5.18 -21.68 16.80
N LEU A 147 3.88 -21.33 16.84
CA LEU A 147 3.39 -20.22 17.65
C LEU A 147 3.58 -20.46 19.15
N LEU A 148 3.49 -21.71 19.61
CA LEU A 148 3.68 -22.09 21.01
C LEU A 148 5.17 -22.08 21.41
N ALA A 149 6.07 -22.43 20.48
CA ALA A 149 7.52 -22.48 20.72
C ALA A 149 8.17 -21.10 20.79
N GLU A 150 7.51 -20.06 20.27
CA GLU A 150 8.01 -18.68 20.23
C GLU A 150 7.50 -17.81 21.40
N LYS A 151 6.91 -18.43 22.44
CA LYS A 151 6.59 -17.82 23.72
C LYS A 151 7.73 -18.01 24.71
#